data_b85ef69bef92c236034ac8e10cb6c3ce
#
_entry.id   b85ef69bef92c236034ac8e10cb6c3ce
#
_cell.length_a   1.000
_cell.length_b   1.000
_cell.length_c   1.000
_cell.angle_alpha   90.00
_cell.angle_beta   90.00
_cell.angle_gamma   90.00
#
_symmetry.space_group_name_H-M   'P 1'
#
loop_
_entity.id
_entity.type
_entity.pdbx_description
1 polymer ?
#
loop_
_entity_poly.entity_id
_entity_poly.type
_entity_poly.pdbx_seq_one_letter_code
_entity_poly.pdbx_strand_id
1 'polypeptide(L)'
;MTVIFRFGAPPGVLSLFTAQNRGWLPEEIMETEKISKKLLMRLPAYLNYIKSLPDSTRNISATQMAKALGLGDVMVRKDLAKVASGGRRKLGYVRENLIADLERFLDAPVSTHAVVIGSGRLGQALLDYEGFDNSGLNIVAGFDLKGSVEYTAAGKPIYPAGELASFCMENGIRIAVLTVPVDQAQKTCDSAVQAGIEAIWNFAPIHLRVPAHVVVHNENLAVSLTALRMQLRHMEKRA
;
A
#
# COMPACT_ATOMS: atom_id res chain seq x y z
N MET A 1 17.17 30.84 -8.95
CA MET A 1 16.20 30.64 -7.86
C MET A 1 16.29 29.16 -7.48
N THR A 2 17.08 28.86 -6.43
CA THR A 2 17.54 27.51 -6.09
C THR A 2 16.57 26.97 -5.02
N VAL A 3 15.83 25.92 -5.35
CA VAL A 3 14.94 25.22 -4.41
C VAL A 3 15.77 24.20 -3.66
N ILE A 4 15.96 24.41 -2.35
CA ILE A 4 16.67 23.51 -1.45
C ILE A 4 15.63 22.55 -0.84
N PHE A 5 15.69 21.27 -1.24
CA PHE A 5 15.00 20.21 -0.52
C PHE A 5 15.81 19.84 0.74
N ARG A 6 15.23 20.06 1.91
CA ARG A 6 15.79 19.61 3.19
C ARG A 6 15.31 18.19 3.47
N PHE A 7 16.17 17.20 3.29
CA PHE A 7 16.05 15.90 3.94
C PHE A 7 16.74 15.99 5.31
N GLY A 8 16.06 15.52 6.37
CA GLY A 8 16.61 15.45 7.72
C GLY A 8 17.73 14.43 7.81
N ALA A 9 18.97 14.89 7.70
CA ALA A 9 20.16 14.13 8.05
C ALA A 9 20.72 14.64 9.39
N PRO A 10 21.37 13.78 10.19
CA PRO A 10 21.95 14.18 11.46
C PRO A 10 23.05 15.23 11.28
N PRO A 11 23.31 16.11 12.27
CA PRO A 11 24.25 17.19 12.16
C PRO A 11 25.70 16.67 12.04
N GLY A 12 26.30 16.88 10.88
CA GLY A 12 27.73 16.54 10.65
C GLY A 12 28.13 16.30 9.20
N VAL A 13 27.19 16.18 8.25
CA VAL A 13 27.52 15.94 6.83
C VAL A 13 26.86 16.99 5.95
N LEU A 14 27.37 18.20 6.00
CA LEU A 14 27.05 19.29 5.11
C LEU A 14 28.35 19.78 4.49
N SER A 15 28.83 19.14 3.41
CA SER A 15 29.69 19.83 2.44
C SER A 15 29.69 19.06 1.12
N LEU A 16 29.41 19.79 0.02
CA LEU A 16 29.76 19.50 -1.35
C LEU A 16 28.83 18.52 -2.12
N PHE A 17 27.62 18.96 -2.45
CA PHE A 17 26.98 18.50 -3.68
C PHE A 17 26.92 19.65 -4.69
N THR A 18 27.97 19.81 -5.46
CA THR A 18 27.98 20.63 -6.67
C THR A 18 27.54 19.76 -7.87
N ALA A 19 26.94 20.41 -8.85
CA ALA A 19 26.28 19.83 -10.04
C ALA A 19 27.17 18.99 -11.00
N GLN A 20 28.26 18.42 -10.54
CA GLN A 20 29.25 17.69 -11.36
C GLN A 20 29.27 16.17 -11.15
N ASN A 21 28.48 15.61 -10.24
CA ASN A 21 28.42 14.15 -10.02
C ASN A 21 27.14 13.53 -10.64
N ARG A 22 27.07 13.48 -11.96
CA ARG A 22 26.05 12.67 -12.70
C ARG A 22 26.37 11.17 -12.75
N GLY A 23 27.21 10.64 -11.89
CA GLY A 23 27.71 9.28 -12.00
C GLY A 23 27.46 8.38 -10.80
N TRP A 24 26.69 8.82 -9.78
CA TRP A 24 26.50 8.05 -8.55
C TRP A 24 25.04 8.02 -8.08
N LEU A 25 24.15 7.58 -8.95
CA LEU A 25 22.91 6.96 -8.51
C LEU A 25 23.23 5.46 -8.40
N PRO A 26 22.96 4.80 -7.26
CA PRO A 26 23.10 3.35 -7.16
C PRO A 26 22.30 2.70 -8.28
N GLU A 27 22.87 1.71 -8.95
CA GLU A 27 22.19 0.95 -10.03
C GLU A 27 20.83 0.40 -9.58
N GLU A 28 20.63 0.21 -8.27
CA GLU A 28 19.37 -0.19 -7.64
C GLU A 28 18.20 0.78 -7.89
N ILE A 29 18.44 2.08 -8.06
CA ILE A 29 17.36 3.06 -8.36
C ILE A 29 16.96 3.02 -9.83
N MET A 30 17.88 2.63 -10.73
CA MET A 30 17.57 2.54 -12.17
C MET A 30 16.79 1.27 -12.56
N GLU A 31 16.77 0.24 -11.72
CA GLU A 31 15.96 -0.98 -11.96
C GLU A 31 14.47 -0.82 -11.60
N THR A 32 14.12 0.15 -10.76
CA THR A 32 12.72 0.38 -10.34
C THR A 32 11.79 0.81 -11.48
N GLU A 33 12.30 1.39 -12.56
CA GLU A 33 11.49 1.74 -13.75
C GLU A 33 10.96 0.52 -14.53
N LYS A 34 11.48 -0.68 -14.30
CA LYS A 34 11.04 -1.91 -14.99
C LYS A 34 9.96 -2.69 -14.24
N ILE A 35 9.53 -2.22 -13.08
CA ILE A 35 8.58 -2.94 -12.23
C ILE A 35 7.16 -2.52 -12.58
N SER A 36 6.36 -3.46 -13.07
CA SER A 36 4.97 -3.16 -13.42
C SER A 36 4.11 -2.96 -12.17
N LYS A 37 3.18 -1.99 -12.22
CA LYS A 37 2.16 -1.79 -11.16
C LYS A 37 1.47 -3.11 -10.79
N LYS A 38 1.22 -4.00 -11.75
CA LYS A 38 0.61 -5.32 -11.51
C LYS A 38 1.50 -6.24 -10.66
N LEU A 39 2.82 -6.16 -10.80
CA LEU A 39 3.75 -6.91 -9.95
C LEU A 39 3.67 -6.39 -8.51
N LEU A 40 3.81 -5.09 -8.30
CA LEU A 40 3.72 -4.47 -6.96
C LEU A 40 2.44 -4.84 -6.22
N MET A 41 1.31 -4.93 -6.93
CA MET A 41 0.04 -5.33 -6.32
C MET A 41 -0.03 -6.80 -5.88
N ARG A 42 0.80 -7.68 -6.45
CA ARG A 42 0.81 -9.10 -6.09
C ARG A 42 1.79 -9.46 -4.98
N LEU A 43 2.88 -8.70 -4.84
CA LEU A 43 3.94 -9.02 -3.87
C LEU A 43 3.46 -9.10 -2.42
N PRO A 44 2.57 -8.19 -1.94
CA PRO A 44 2.01 -8.32 -0.59
C PRO A 44 1.25 -9.64 -0.38
N ALA A 45 0.49 -10.11 -1.38
CA ALA A 45 -0.21 -11.39 -1.29
C ALA A 45 0.76 -12.58 -1.23
N TYR A 46 1.89 -12.51 -1.96
CA TYR A 46 2.96 -13.51 -1.86
C TYR A 46 3.56 -13.54 -0.45
N LEU A 47 3.92 -12.39 0.09
CA LEU A 47 4.50 -12.26 1.43
C LEU A 47 3.54 -12.79 2.51
N ASN A 48 2.27 -12.37 2.47
CA ASN A 48 1.25 -12.82 3.42
C ASN A 48 1.05 -14.34 3.36
N TYR A 49 0.99 -14.93 2.15
CA TYR A 49 0.90 -16.38 2.00
C TYR A 49 2.10 -17.09 2.62
N ILE A 50 3.33 -16.63 2.37
CA ILE A 50 4.54 -17.25 2.89
C ILE A 50 4.58 -17.16 4.42
N LYS A 51 4.19 -16.01 4.99
CA LYS A 51 4.13 -15.80 6.44
C LYS A 51 3.07 -16.68 7.11
N SER A 52 1.95 -16.97 6.44
CA SER A 52 0.88 -17.83 6.97
C SER A 52 1.21 -19.32 7.00
N LEU A 53 2.31 -19.74 6.35
CA LEU A 53 2.72 -21.13 6.36
C LEU A 53 3.34 -21.53 7.71
N PRO A 54 3.17 -22.79 8.15
CA PRO A 54 3.81 -23.30 9.37
C PRO A 54 5.33 -23.10 9.36
N ASP A 55 5.92 -22.83 10.52
CA ASP A 55 7.37 -22.62 10.66
C ASP A 55 8.22 -23.83 10.26
N SER A 56 7.63 -25.01 10.27
CA SER A 56 8.26 -26.24 9.74
C SER A 56 8.49 -26.21 8.22
N THR A 57 7.89 -25.26 7.49
CA THR A 57 8.04 -25.12 6.04
C THR A 57 9.37 -24.47 5.71
N ARG A 58 10.39 -25.25 5.34
CA ARG A 58 11.72 -24.72 5.01
C ARG A 58 11.84 -24.16 3.60
N ASN A 59 11.19 -24.80 2.63
CA ASN A 59 11.29 -24.43 1.22
C ASN A 59 9.90 -24.21 0.61
N ILE A 60 9.83 -23.30 -0.36
CA ILE A 60 8.59 -22.94 -1.06
C ILE A 60 8.87 -22.87 -2.56
N SER A 61 8.01 -23.49 -3.37
CA SER A 61 8.10 -23.39 -4.81
C SER A 61 7.12 -22.36 -5.37
N ALA A 62 7.49 -21.73 -6.50
CA ALA A 62 6.58 -20.83 -7.23
C ALA A 62 5.27 -21.52 -7.63
N THR A 63 5.33 -22.83 -7.92
CA THR A 63 4.16 -23.65 -8.26
C THR A 63 3.21 -23.82 -7.08
N GLN A 64 3.74 -24.05 -5.87
CA GLN A 64 2.90 -24.09 -4.65
C GLN A 64 2.20 -22.76 -4.39
N MET A 65 2.94 -21.64 -4.49
CA MET A 65 2.37 -20.31 -4.35
C MET A 65 1.29 -20.03 -5.40
N ALA A 66 1.58 -20.34 -6.66
CA ALA A 66 0.64 -20.16 -7.76
C ALA A 66 -0.68 -20.90 -7.51
N LYS A 67 -0.59 -22.17 -7.10
CA LYS A 67 -1.75 -23.02 -6.78
C LYS A 67 -2.55 -22.45 -5.60
N ALA A 68 -1.87 -22.06 -4.53
CA ALA A 68 -2.53 -21.54 -3.32
C ALA A 68 -3.22 -20.20 -3.56
N LEU A 69 -2.64 -19.34 -4.40
CA LEU A 69 -3.16 -18.00 -4.69
C LEU A 69 -4.06 -17.95 -5.94
N GLY A 70 -4.32 -19.08 -6.60
CA GLY A 70 -5.11 -19.13 -7.84
C GLY A 70 -4.46 -18.38 -9.01
N LEU A 71 -3.12 -18.34 -9.07
CA LEU A 71 -2.34 -17.60 -10.06
C LEU A 71 -1.66 -18.55 -11.06
N GLY A 72 -1.21 -17.99 -12.19
CA GLY A 72 -0.43 -18.75 -13.17
C GLY A 72 1.01 -19.02 -12.69
N ASP A 73 1.47 -20.28 -12.75
CA ASP A 73 2.83 -20.71 -12.33
C ASP A 73 3.93 -19.91 -13.01
N VAL A 74 3.85 -19.71 -14.32
CA VAL A 74 4.83 -18.94 -15.09
C VAL A 74 4.91 -17.47 -14.62
N MET A 75 3.75 -16.90 -14.26
CA MET A 75 3.68 -15.51 -13.78
C MET A 75 4.36 -15.38 -12.41
N VAL A 76 3.99 -16.23 -11.45
CA VAL A 76 4.61 -16.21 -10.11
C VAL A 76 6.12 -16.43 -10.20
N ARG A 77 6.57 -17.37 -11.04
CA ARG A 77 8.01 -17.63 -11.25
C ARG A 77 8.74 -16.42 -11.82
N LYS A 78 8.15 -15.71 -12.80
CA LYS A 78 8.71 -14.49 -13.37
C LYS A 78 8.71 -13.33 -12.37
N ASP A 79 7.69 -13.24 -11.53
CA ASP A 79 7.60 -12.22 -10.50
C ASP A 79 8.69 -12.42 -9.45
N LEU A 80 8.80 -13.64 -8.89
CA LEU A 80 9.83 -13.96 -7.90
C LEU A 80 11.25 -13.81 -8.43
N ALA A 81 11.49 -14.14 -9.70
CA ALA A 81 12.81 -13.96 -10.31
C ALA A 81 13.26 -12.49 -10.40
N LYS A 82 12.34 -11.53 -10.29
CA LYS A 82 12.67 -10.10 -10.29
C LYS A 82 12.97 -9.54 -8.90
N VAL A 83 12.46 -10.18 -7.87
CA VAL A 83 12.46 -9.62 -6.51
C VAL A 83 13.20 -10.49 -5.50
N ALA A 84 13.45 -11.75 -5.81
CA ALA A 84 14.06 -12.69 -4.89
C ALA A 84 15.34 -13.30 -5.47
N SER A 85 16.33 -13.40 -4.63
CA SER A 85 17.59 -14.11 -4.90
C SER A 85 17.49 -15.58 -4.44
N GLY A 86 18.24 -16.46 -5.07
CA GLY A 86 18.46 -17.83 -4.53
C GLY A 86 17.41 -18.88 -4.85
N GLY A 87 16.55 -18.67 -5.85
CA GLY A 87 15.67 -19.72 -6.37
C GLY A 87 16.45 -20.90 -6.96
N ARG A 88 16.30 -22.11 -6.40
CA ARG A 88 16.98 -23.31 -6.85
C ARG A 88 16.05 -24.23 -7.62
N ARG A 89 16.54 -24.73 -8.76
CA ARG A 89 15.80 -25.72 -9.55
C ARG A 89 15.44 -26.94 -8.71
N LYS A 90 14.17 -27.38 -8.73
CA LYS A 90 13.56 -28.47 -7.95
C LYS A 90 13.41 -28.23 -6.45
N LEU A 91 14.13 -27.31 -5.82
CA LEU A 91 14.06 -27.02 -4.38
C LEU A 91 13.17 -25.80 -4.07
N GLY A 92 13.05 -24.85 -5.03
CA GLY A 92 12.37 -23.59 -4.82
C GLY A 92 13.23 -22.57 -4.07
N TYR A 93 12.60 -21.79 -3.23
CA TYR A 93 13.21 -20.73 -2.41
C TYR A 93 13.22 -21.17 -0.94
N VAL A 94 14.28 -20.84 -0.21
CA VAL A 94 14.28 -20.94 1.25
C VAL A 94 13.29 -19.91 1.81
N ARG A 95 12.34 -20.35 2.64
CA ARG A 95 11.23 -19.52 3.15
C ARG A 95 11.72 -18.22 3.78
N GLU A 96 12.68 -18.30 4.69
CA GLU A 96 13.21 -17.14 5.41
C GLU A 96 13.86 -16.12 4.47
N ASN A 97 14.67 -16.61 3.52
CA ASN A 97 15.32 -15.74 2.54
C ASN A 97 14.30 -15.06 1.62
N LEU A 98 13.26 -15.79 1.20
CA LEU A 98 12.20 -15.25 0.36
C LEU A 98 11.38 -14.17 1.08
N ILE A 99 11.09 -14.35 2.37
CA ILE A 99 10.47 -13.33 3.21
C ILE A 99 11.34 -12.09 3.25
N ALA A 100 12.62 -12.24 3.59
CA ALA A 100 13.57 -11.13 3.68
C ALA A 100 13.74 -10.38 2.35
N ASP A 101 13.80 -11.11 1.22
CA ASP A 101 13.91 -10.50 -0.11
C ASP A 101 12.65 -9.71 -0.47
N LEU A 102 11.45 -10.27 -0.19
CA LEU A 102 10.18 -9.58 -0.45
C LEU A 102 9.99 -8.37 0.46
N GLU A 103 10.31 -8.47 1.75
CA GLU A 103 10.26 -7.34 2.68
C GLU A 103 11.19 -6.22 2.26
N ARG A 104 12.43 -6.54 1.90
CA ARG A 104 13.41 -5.57 1.39
C ARG A 104 12.91 -4.90 0.12
N PHE A 105 12.31 -5.67 -0.78
CA PHE A 105 11.80 -5.15 -2.04
C PHE A 105 10.56 -4.26 -1.86
N LEU A 106 9.70 -4.59 -0.90
CA LEU A 106 8.51 -3.80 -0.55
C LEU A 106 8.86 -2.58 0.32
N ASP A 107 10.15 -2.38 0.62
CA ASP A 107 10.64 -1.34 1.52
C ASP A 107 9.90 -1.37 2.88
N ALA A 108 9.65 -2.58 3.37
CA ALA A 108 8.77 -2.88 4.49
C ALA A 108 9.48 -3.00 5.86
N PRO A 109 10.16 -1.96 6.37
CA PRO A 109 10.37 -1.88 7.81
C PRO A 109 10.00 -0.55 8.43
N VAL A 110 9.47 0.42 7.68
CA VAL A 110 9.01 1.67 8.28
C VAL A 110 7.50 1.59 8.42
N SER A 111 7.01 1.61 9.66
CA SER A 111 5.58 1.76 9.93
C SER A 111 5.06 3.01 9.22
N THR A 112 4.33 2.81 8.15
CA THR A 112 3.74 3.90 7.39
C THR A 112 2.39 4.25 7.99
N HIS A 113 2.20 5.49 8.41
CA HIS A 113 0.94 5.94 8.97
C HIS A 113 -0.01 6.42 7.88
N ALA A 114 -1.28 6.09 8.05
CA ALA A 114 -2.38 6.53 7.20
C ALA A 114 -3.52 7.09 8.03
N VAL A 115 -4.42 7.83 7.39
CA VAL A 115 -5.65 8.33 8.01
C VAL A 115 -6.87 7.91 7.19
N VAL A 116 -8.03 7.81 7.85
CA VAL A 116 -9.33 7.62 7.19
C VAL A 116 -10.03 8.97 7.09
N ILE A 117 -10.58 9.30 5.93
CA ILE A 117 -11.42 10.48 5.72
C ILE A 117 -12.84 10.02 5.39
N GLY A 118 -13.78 10.36 6.26
CA GLY A 118 -15.14 9.84 6.28
C GLY A 118 -15.28 8.70 7.28
N SER A 119 -15.67 9.00 8.52
CA SER A 119 -15.80 8.03 9.62
C SER A 119 -17.20 7.44 9.73
N GLY A 120 -17.85 7.17 8.58
CA GLY A 120 -19.05 6.33 8.51
C GLY A 120 -18.75 4.88 8.89
N ARG A 121 -19.74 3.97 8.74
CA ARG A 121 -19.57 2.55 9.10
C ARG A 121 -18.36 1.88 8.48
N LEU A 122 -18.11 2.12 7.18
CA LEU A 122 -16.95 1.55 6.50
C LEU A 122 -15.64 2.18 6.99
N GLY A 123 -15.62 3.50 7.15
CA GLY A 123 -14.44 4.21 7.63
C GLY A 123 -14.00 3.75 9.02
N GLN A 124 -14.94 3.62 9.95
CA GLN A 124 -14.66 3.10 11.30
C GLN A 124 -14.18 1.66 11.26
N ALA A 125 -14.81 0.80 10.45
CA ALA A 125 -14.39 -0.59 10.30
C ALA A 125 -12.96 -0.71 9.75
N LEU A 126 -12.55 0.15 8.81
CA LEU A 126 -11.19 0.19 8.29
C LEU A 126 -10.21 0.79 9.31
N LEU A 127 -10.64 1.80 10.06
CA LEU A 127 -9.84 2.43 11.10
C LEU A 127 -9.49 1.42 12.22
N ASP A 128 -10.43 0.58 12.61
CA ASP A 128 -10.26 -0.43 13.68
C ASP A 128 -9.65 -1.76 13.16
N TYR A 129 -9.39 -1.89 11.86
CA TYR A 129 -8.91 -3.15 11.30
C TYR A 129 -7.42 -3.38 11.58
N GLU A 130 -7.11 -4.36 12.44
CA GLU A 130 -5.73 -4.70 12.85
C GLU A 130 -4.90 -5.40 11.75
N GLY A 131 -5.55 -5.90 10.70
CA GLY A 131 -4.85 -6.64 9.63
C GLY A 131 -3.85 -5.82 8.83
N PHE A 132 -3.90 -4.49 8.89
CA PHE A 132 -2.94 -3.61 8.23
C PHE A 132 -1.58 -3.58 8.93
N ASP A 133 -1.52 -3.79 10.23
CA ASP A 133 -0.28 -3.77 11.03
C ASP A 133 0.73 -4.82 10.52
N ASN A 134 0.22 -6.00 10.10
CA ASN A 134 1.04 -7.05 9.51
C ASN A 134 1.71 -6.65 8.17
N SER A 135 1.22 -5.59 7.54
CA SER A 135 1.73 -5.04 6.28
C SER A 135 2.60 -3.79 6.48
N GLY A 136 2.91 -3.43 7.73
CA GLY A 136 3.65 -2.21 8.04
C GLY A 136 2.86 -0.91 7.82
N LEU A 137 1.52 -1.00 7.66
CA LEU A 137 0.62 0.14 7.53
C LEU A 137 -0.23 0.26 8.80
N ASN A 138 -0.22 1.42 9.44
CA ASN A 138 -1.04 1.69 10.61
C ASN A 138 -1.98 2.87 10.32
N ILE A 139 -3.29 2.65 10.40
CA ILE A 139 -4.27 3.74 10.33
C ILE A 139 -4.42 4.33 11.73
N VAL A 140 -3.94 5.57 11.89
CA VAL A 140 -3.76 6.18 13.21
C VAL A 140 -4.93 7.07 13.65
N ALA A 141 -5.71 7.61 12.71
CA ALA A 141 -6.83 8.50 13.00
C ALA A 141 -7.88 8.50 11.89
N GLY A 142 -9.11 8.85 12.26
CA GLY A 142 -10.20 9.19 11.35
C GLY A 142 -10.47 10.70 11.31
N PHE A 143 -11.07 11.18 10.21
CA PHE A 143 -11.53 12.56 10.04
C PHE A 143 -12.96 12.58 9.51
N ASP A 144 -13.83 13.39 10.10
CA ASP A 144 -15.22 13.54 9.68
C ASP A 144 -15.70 14.99 9.81
N LEU A 145 -16.86 15.31 9.22
CA LEU A 145 -17.46 16.64 9.27
C LEU A 145 -17.98 17.04 10.66
N LYS A 146 -18.02 16.13 11.61
CA LYS A 146 -18.44 16.41 12.99
C LYS A 146 -17.50 17.39 13.67
N GLY A 147 -18.07 18.26 14.50
CA GLY A 147 -17.34 19.36 15.12
C GLY A 147 -16.60 19.02 16.41
N SER A 148 -16.59 17.75 16.85
CA SER A 148 -15.94 17.29 18.09
C SER A 148 -15.13 16.02 17.85
N VAL A 149 -14.10 15.83 18.65
CA VAL A 149 -13.33 14.58 18.65
C VAL A 149 -14.19 13.46 19.20
N GLU A 150 -14.27 12.36 18.45
CA GLU A 150 -14.91 11.10 18.84
C GLU A 150 -13.87 9.96 18.85
N TYR A 151 -14.29 8.79 19.30
CA TYR A 151 -13.43 7.61 19.31
C TYR A 151 -14.18 6.41 18.73
N THR A 152 -13.47 5.55 18.03
CA THR A 152 -13.99 4.26 17.56
C THR A 152 -14.16 3.30 18.74
N ALA A 153 -14.76 2.13 18.48
CA ALA A 153 -14.88 1.06 19.46
C ALA A 153 -13.51 0.53 19.95
N ALA A 154 -12.50 0.55 19.09
CA ALA A 154 -11.12 0.20 19.44
C ALA A 154 -10.32 1.37 20.07
N GLY A 155 -10.96 2.51 20.32
CA GLY A 155 -10.33 3.67 20.96
C GLY A 155 -9.48 4.54 20.04
N LYS A 156 -9.56 4.37 18.74
CA LYS A 156 -8.86 5.24 17.78
C LYS A 156 -9.60 6.58 17.60
N PRO A 157 -8.88 7.71 17.56
CA PRO A 157 -9.49 9.03 17.51
C PRO A 157 -10.09 9.35 16.13
N ILE A 158 -11.20 10.09 16.14
CA ILE A 158 -11.83 10.66 14.96
C ILE A 158 -11.89 12.17 15.19
N TYR A 159 -11.15 12.93 14.40
CA TYR A 159 -11.03 14.38 14.50
C TYR A 159 -11.99 15.11 13.55
N PRO A 160 -12.31 16.37 13.82
CA PRO A 160 -12.97 17.24 12.85
C PRO A 160 -12.18 17.35 11.55
N ALA A 161 -12.85 17.32 10.40
CA ALA A 161 -12.21 17.40 9.09
C ALA A 161 -11.31 18.64 8.89
N GLY A 162 -11.59 19.73 9.61
CA GLY A 162 -10.78 20.95 9.60
C GLY A 162 -9.37 20.77 10.17
N GLU A 163 -9.13 19.72 10.97
CA GLU A 163 -7.84 19.43 11.58
C GLU A 163 -6.94 18.53 10.70
N LEU A 164 -7.44 18.05 9.55
CA LEU A 164 -6.72 17.13 8.67
C LEU A 164 -5.34 17.66 8.27
N ALA A 165 -5.27 18.92 7.83
CA ALA A 165 -4.03 19.48 7.31
C ALA A 165 -2.94 19.61 8.38
N SER A 166 -3.29 20.14 9.56
CA SER A 166 -2.34 20.25 10.68
C SER A 166 -1.88 18.88 11.15
N PHE A 167 -2.81 17.94 11.33
CA PHE A 167 -2.49 16.59 11.76
C PHE A 167 -1.57 15.86 10.77
N CYS A 168 -1.85 15.95 9.47
CA CYS A 168 -1.02 15.30 8.45
C CYS A 168 0.40 15.87 8.43
N MET A 169 0.53 17.19 8.54
CA MET A 169 1.83 17.88 8.55
C MET A 169 2.64 17.52 9.81
N GLU A 170 2.03 17.56 10.99
CA GLU A 170 2.70 17.27 12.25
C GLU A 170 3.16 15.81 12.39
N ASN A 171 2.39 14.88 11.82
CA ASN A 171 2.63 13.45 11.93
C ASN A 171 3.25 12.82 10.66
N GLY A 172 3.58 13.62 9.64
CA GLY A 172 4.18 13.14 8.40
C GLY A 172 3.28 12.18 7.61
N ILE A 173 1.95 12.36 7.68
CA ILE A 173 0.98 11.48 7.01
C ILE A 173 0.93 11.80 5.52
N ARG A 174 1.13 10.78 4.69
CA ARG A 174 1.09 10.88 3.21
C ARG A 174 0.05 9.98 2.57
N ILE A 175 -0.61 9.11 3.34
CA ILE A 175 -1.61 8.15 2.85
C ILE A 175 -2.95 8.42 3.49
N ALA A 176 -4.01 8.48 2.67
CA ALA A 176 -5.39 8.59 3.13
C ALA A 176 -6.29 7.50 2.54
N VAL A 177 -7.20 6.99 3.36
CA VAL A 177 -8.30 6.12 2.95
C VAL A 177 -9.56 6.97 2.85
N LEU A 178 -10.17 7.04 1.66
CA LEU A 178 -11.33 7.88 1.39
C LEU A 178 -12.61 7.04 1.37
N THR A 179 -13.49 7.28 2.34
CA THR A 179 -14.74 6.52 2.54
C THR A 179 -15.97 7.43 2.64
N VAL A 180 -15.90 8.59 1.98
CA VAL A 180 -17.00 9.56 1.93
C VAL A 180 -18.00 9.26 0.81
N PRO A 181 -19.23 9.82 0.87
CA PRO A 181 -20.20 9.73 -0.22
C PRO A 181 -19.67 10.29 -1.55
N VAL A 182 -20.25 9.80 -2.66
CA VAL A 182 -19.83 10.14 -4.04
C VAL A 182 -19.80 11.65 -4.31
N ASP A 183 -20.82 12.36 -3.86
CA ASP A 183 -20.99 13.80 -4.04
C ASP A 183 -19.93 14.64 -3.31
N GLN A 184 -19.29 14.07 -2.30
CA GLN A 184 -18.24 14.73 -1.53
C GLN A 184 -16.83 14.26 -1.91
N ALA A 185 -16.70 13.15 -2.64
CA ALA A 185 -15.42 12.46 -2.82
C ALA A 185 -14.35 13.34 -3.49
N GLN A 186 -14.69 14.07 -4.56
CA GLN A 186 -13.69 14.92 -5.24
C GLN A 186 -13.25 16.08 -4.34
N LYS A 187 -14.19 16.78 -3.70
CA LYS A 187 -13.87 17.90 -2.80
C LYS A 187 -12.97 17.44 -1.63
N THR A 188 -13.28 16.29 -1.06
CA THR A 188 -12.48 15.71 0.04
C THR A 188 -11.10 15.27 -0.45
N CYS A 189 -11.01 14.71 -1.64
CA CYS A 189 -9.74 14.38 -2.29
C CYS A 189 -8.87 15.63 -2.47
N ASP A 190 -9.44 16.72 -3.00
CA ASP A 190 -8.72 17.98 -3.19
C ASP A 190 -8.18 18.53 -1.87
N SER A 191 -8.99 18.48 -0.81
CA SER A 191 -8.57 18.90 0.54
C SER A 191 -7.46 17.98 1.10
N ALA A 192 -7.54 16.67 0.87
CA ALA A 192 -6.50 15.73 1.29
C ALA A 192 -5.17 16.00 0.57
N VAL A 193 -5.20 16.25 -0.74
CA VAL A 193 -4.01 16.62 -1.52
C VAL A 193 -3.39 17.91 -1.03
N GLN A 194 -4.21 18.92 -0.69
CA GLN A 194 -3.74 20.19 -0.10
C GLN A 194 -3.12 19.98 1.29
N ALA A 195 -3.58 18.97 2.05
CA ALA A 195 -3.02 18.57 3.34
C ALA A 195 -1.70 17.76 3.21
N GLY A 196 -1.19 17.53 2.01
CA GLY A 196 0.07 16.82 1.77
C GLY A 196 -0.09 15.32 1.53
N ILE A 197 -1.33 14.81 1.32
CA ILE A 197 -1.56 13.41 0.96
C ILE A 197 -1.08 13.16 -0.47
N GLU A 198 -0.27 12.13 -0.65
CA GLU A 198 0.33 11.72 -1.93
C GLU A 198 -0.21 10.35 -2.42
N ALA A 199 -0.86 9.58 -1.54
CA ALA A 199 -1.49 8.32 -1.91
C ALA A 199 -2.91 8.23 -1.33
N ILE A 200 -3.89 7.86 -2.15
CA ILE A 200 -5.30 7.78 -1.77
C ILE A 200 -5.84 6.38 -2.11
N TRP A 201 -6.34 5.69 -1.10
CA TRP A 201 -7.15 4.49 -1.27
C TRP A 201 -8.63 4.88 -1.28
N ASN A 202 -9.21 4.94 -2.48
CA ASN A 202 -10.55 5.48 -2.70
C ASN A 202 -11.60 4.39 -2.72
N PHE A 203 -12.55 4.45 -1.79
CA PHE A 203 -13.73 3.57 -1.73
C PHE A 203 -14.99 4.21 -2.33
N ALA A 204 -14.96 5.50 -2.65
CA ALA A 204 -16.08 6.13 -3.35
C ALA A 204 -16.13 5.64 -4.81
N PRO A 205 -17.32 5.26 -5.35
CA PRO A 205 -17.43 4.68 -6.68
C PRO A 205 -17.33 5.73 -7.80
N ILE A 206 -16.29 6.56 -7.75
CA ILE A 206 -15.96 7.54 -8.78
C ILE A 206 -14.44 7.55 -9.07
N HIS A 207 -14.07 8.00 -10.26
CA HIS A 207 -12.68 8.29 -10.59
C HIS A 207 -12.30 9.69 -10.11
N LEU A 208 -11.38 9.76 -9.15
CA LEU A 208 -10.86 11.03 -8.64
C LEU A 208 -9.88 11.66 -9.63
N ARG A 209 -9.97 12.98 -9.79
CA ARG A 209 -8.99 13.78 -10.55
C ARG A 209 -7.94 14.26 -9.56
N VAL A 210 -6.68 13.91 -9.82
CA VAL A 210 -5.55 14.27 -8.94
C VAL A 210 -4.37 14.77 -9.75
N PRO A 211 -3.46 15.55 -9.14
CA PRO A 211 -2.18 15.89 -9.76
C PRO A 211 -1.34 14.63 -10.08
N ALA A 212 -0.43 14.73 -11.05
CA ALA A 212 0.36 13.60 -11.53
C ALA A 212 1.25 12.93 -10.45
N HIS A 213 1.59 13.64 -9.39
CA HIS A 213 2.39 13.12 -8.28
C HIS A 213 1.57 12.36 -7.23
N VAL A 214 0.23 12.38 -7.31
CA VAL A 214 -0.65 11.69 -6.36
C VAL A 214 -1.08 10.34 -6.94
N VAL A 215 -0.88 9.29 -6.17
CA VAL A 215 -1.28 7.93 -6.54
C VAL A 215 -2.68 7.65 -6.01
N VAL A 216 -3.59 7.17 -6.87
CA VAL A 216 -4.93 6.73 -6.47
C VAL A 216 -5.12 5.26 -6.77
N HIS A 217 -5.54 4.50 -5.75
CA HIS A 217 -6.06 3.16 -5.89
C HIS A 217 -7.57 3.19 -5.64
N ASN A 218 -8.36 2.79 -6.66
CA ASN A 218 -9.81 2.72 -6.52
C ASN A 218 -10.23 1.32 -6.12
N GLU A 219 -10.99 1.20 -5.05
CA GLU A 219 -11.61 -0.02 -4.57
C GLU A 219 -13.11 -0.01 -4.91
N ASN A 220 -13.60 -1.08 -5.52
CA ASN A 220 -15.01 -1.20 -5.84
C ASN A 220 -15.56 -2.56 -5.40
N LEU A 221 -16.11 -2.57 -4.18
CA LEU A 221 -16.67 -3.77 -3.56
C LEU A 221 -17.82 -4.38 -4.39
N ALA A 222 -18.61 -3.55 -5.06
CA ALA A 222 -19.72 -4.01 -5.90
C ALA A 222 -19.21 -4.73 -7.17
N VAL A 223 -18.12 -4.26 -7.76
CA VAL A 223 -17.49 -4.91 -8.92
C VAL A 223 -16.92 -6.27 -8.51
N SER A 224 -16.25 -6.36 -7.37
CA SER A 224 -15.69 -7.61 -6.84
C SER A 224 -16.79 -8.66 -6.61
N LEU A 225 -17.91 -8.27 -5.99
CA LEU A 225 -19.05 -9.16 -5.77
C LEU A 225 -19.74 -9.56 -7.09
N THR A 226 -19.83 -8.63 -8.04
CA THR A 226 -20.40 -8.93 -9.37
C THR A 226 -19.52 -9.92 -10.12
N ALA A 227 -18.21 -9.79 -10.07
CA ALA A 227 -17.28 -10.74 -10.67
C ALA A 227 -17.43 -12.15 -10.08
N LEU A 228 -17.56 -12.25 -8.75
CA LEU A 228 -17.81 -13.52 -8.07
C LEU A 228 -19.14 -14.16 -8.53
N ARG A 229 -20.22 -13.38 -8.63
CA ARG A 229 -21.51 -13.85 -9.15
C ARG A 229 -21.39 -14.38 -10.59
N MET A 230 -20.62 -13.70 -11.45
CA MET A 230 -20.40 -14.15 -12.83
C MET A 230 -19.61 -15.47 -12.87
N GLN A 231 -18.62 -15.66 -12.01
CA GLN A 231 -17.88 -16.91 -11.90
C GLN A 231 -18.79 -18.07 -11.49
N LEU A 232 -19.65 -17.87 -10.48
CA LEU A 232 -20.63 -18.88 -10.05
C LEU A 232 -21.55 -19.32 -11.20
N ARG A 233 -22.13 -18.37 -11.94
CA ARG A 233 -22.96 -18.67 -13.11
C ARG A 233 -22.22 -19.44 -14.22
N HIS A 234 -20.92 -19.20 -14.37
CA HIS A 234 -20.11 -19.93 -15.34
C HIS A 234 -19.86 -21.39 -14.92
N MET A 235 -19.74 -21.65 -13.62
CA MET A 235 -19.63 -23.01 -13.09
C MET A 235 -20.91 -23.78 -13.26
N GLU A 236 -22.08 -23.18 -12.95
CA GLU A 236 -23.40 -23.78 -13.10
C GLU A 236 -23.69 -24.20 -14.56
N LYS A 237 -23.21 -23.45 -15.56
CA LYS A 237 -23.37 -23.77 -16.98
C LYS A 237 -22.47 -24.91 -17.48
N ARG A 238 -21.47 -25.33 -16.69
CA ARG A 238 -20.52 -26.39 -17.02
C ARG A 238 -20.81 -27.71 -16.29
N ALA A 239 -21.67 -27.66 -15.28
CA ALA A 239 -22.18 -28.82 -14.56
C ALA A 239 -23.43 -29.41 -15.25
#